data_c50688fed9e078d182c42587f51eaa0a
#
_entry.id   c50688fed9e078d182c42587f51eaa0a
#
_cell.length_a   1.000
_cell.length_b   1.000
_cell.length_c   1.000
_cell.angle_alpha   90.00
_cell.angle_beta   90.00
_cell.angle_gamma   90.00
#
_symmetry.space_group_name_H-M   'P 1'
#
loop_
_entity.id
_entity.type
_entity.pdbx_description
1 polymer ?
#
loop_
_entity_poly.entity_id
_entity_poly.type
_entity_poly.pdbx_seq_one_letter_code
_entity_poly.pdbx_strand_id
1 'polypeptide(L)'
;YKSRCAFVPRQMPGTDYYKLLAVADVLLHPFPFGGSRTSADGLALGVPVVVRPTSQLRCRMAYSFYASMGLTHKNWTLVASNTNDYVSFAAKLANDVEHRRTVAAAVAARQHVIWEDRSVVLGWARFLARVSGQRPVAPADVGLEGDDYEAENEAPVAPADVGLVE
;
A
#
# COMPACT_ATOMS: atom_id res chain seq x y z
N TYR A 1 -9.09 6.08 -29.68
CA TYR A 1 -8.93 5.54 -28.31
C TYR A 1 -9.06 4.01 -28.26
N LYS A 2 -10.01 3.38 -29.04
CA LYS A 2 -10.27 1.92 -28.99
C LYS A 2 -9.05 1.03 -29.28
N SER A 3 -8.11 1.47 -30.11
CA SER A 3 -6.89 0.71 -30.46
C SER A 3 -5.80 0.71 -29.36
N ARG A 4 -5.96 1.52 -28.31
CA ARG A 4 -4.99 1.66 -27.21
C ARG A 4 -5.51 1.10 -25.88
N CYS A 5 -6.72 0.55 -25.86
CA CYS A 5 -7.35 -0.03 -24.69
C CYS A 5 -7.64 -1.51 -24.94
N ALA A 6 -7.22 -2.34 -24.02
CA ALA A 6 -7.57 -3.76 -24.00
C ALA A 6 -8.39 -4.07 -22.75
N PHE A 7 -9.46 -4.83 -22.88
CA PHE A 7 -10.25 -5.34 -21.76
C PHE A 7 -9.81 -6.77 -21.47
N VAL A 8 -9.45 -7.02 -20.24
CA VAL A 8 -9.05 -8.34 -19.77
C VAL A 8 -10.29 -9.12 -19.37
N PRO A 9 -10.39 -10.43 -19.69
CA PRO A 9 -11.51 -11.28 -19.25
C PRO A 9 -11.67 -11.25 -17.73
N ARG A 10 -12.93 -11.23 -17.25
CA ARG A 10 -13.25 -11.19 -15.82
C ARG A 10 -12.72 -12.42 -15.06
N GLN A 11 -12.69 -13.56 -15.72
CA GLN A 11 -12.16 -14.81 -15.16
C GLN A 11 -10.81 -15.09 -15.80
N MET A 12 -9.75 -14.96 -15.01
CA MET A 12 -8.38 -15.25 -15.41
C MET A 12 -7.78 -16.20 -14.37
N PRO A 13 -7.04 -17.22 -14.77
CA PRO A 13 -6.25 -18.03 -13.83
C PRO A 13 -5.34 -17.15 -12.99
N GLY A 14 -5.18 -17.47 -11.70
CA GLY A 14 -4.38 -16.64 -10.79
C GLY A 14 -2.95 -16.39 -11.28
N THR A 15 -2.34 -17.39 -11.89
CA THR A 15 -0.99 -17.26 -12.48
C THR A 15 -0.92 -16.24 -13.60
N ASP A 16 -1.94 -16.16 -14.46
CA ASP A 16 -1.97 -15.21 -15.58
C ASP A 16 -2.30 -13.80 -15.11
N TYR A 17 -3.09 -13.68 -14.04
CA TYR A 17 -3.34 -12.41 -13.37
C TYR A 17 -2.04 -11.79 -12.85
N TYR A 18 -1.21 -12.55 -12.14
CA TYR A 18 0.07 -12.04 -11.62
C TYR A 18 1.06 -11.74 -12.75
N LYS A 19 1.09 -12.52 -13.82
CA LYS A 19 1.90 -12.21 -15.01
C LYS A 19 1.46 -10.89 -15.66
N LEU A 20 0.14 -10.66 -15.75
CA LEU A 20 -0.40 -9.40 -16.28
C LEU A 20 -0.02 -8.21 -15.40
N LEU A 21 -0.12 -8.33 -14.07
CA LEU A 21 0.32 -7.28 -13.16
C LEU A 21 1.81 -7.00 -13.31
N ALA A 22 2.64 -8.04 -13.42
CA ALA A 22 4.09 -7.91 -13.48
C ALA A 22 4.62 -7.19 -14.74
N VAL A 23 3.83 -7.14 -15.83
CA VAL A 23 4.22 -6.40 -17.05
C VAL A 23 3.71 -4.96 -17.06
N ALA A 24 2.94 -4.55 -16.06
CA ALA A 24 2.44 -3.19 -15.96
C ALA A 24 3.56 -2.23 -15.53
N ASP A 25 3.62 -1.06 -16.15
CA ASP A 25 4.52 0.02 -15.74
C ASP A 25 4.02 0.76 -14.50
N VAL A 26 2.71 0.88 -14.37
CA VAL A 26 2.03 1.57 -13.27
C VAL A 26 0.60 1.07 -13.15
N LEU A 27 0.13 0.92 -11.93
CA LEU A 27 -1.27 0.66 -11.62
C LEU A 27 -1.98 1.94 -11.21
N LEU A 28 -3.23 2.07 -11.62
CA LEU A 28 -4.07 3.20 -11.26
C LEU A 28 -5.12 2.76 -10.24
N HIS A 29 -5.04 3.33 -9.02
CA HIS A 29 -6.02 3.08 -7.98
C HIS A 29 -7.30 3.85 -8.28
N PRO A 30 -8.41 3.19 -8.64
CA PRO A 30 -9.64 3.88 -9.01
C PRO A 30 -10.31 4.55 -7.82
N PHE A 31 -11.12 5.55 -8.10
CA PHE A 31 -11.98 6.21 -7.12
C PHE A 31 -13.39 6.35 -7.72
N PRO A 32 -14.45 6.33 -6.91
CA PRO A 32 -14.53 6.42 -5.45
C PRO A 32 -14.36 5.08 -4.72
N PHE A 33 -14.03 3.99 -5.40
CA PHE A 33 -13.78 2.70 -4.79
C PHE A 33 -12.45 2.14 -5.31
N GLY A 34 -11.46 2.09 -4.43
CA GLY A 34 -10.11 1.66 -4.78
C GLY A 34 -9.85 0.17 -4.59
N GLY A 35 -8.75 -0.31 -5.18
CA GLY A 35 -8.24 -1.64 -4.95
C GLY A 35 -7.62 -1.75 -3.54
N SER A 36 -7.93 -2.81 -2.83
CA SER A 36 -7.21 -3.21 -1.61
C SER A 36 -6.22 -4.32 -1.97
N ARG A 37 -6.71 -5.55 -2.11
CA ARG A 37 -5.89 -6.70 -2.48
C ARG A 37 -5.13 -6.50 -3.80
N THR A 38 -5.79 -6.00 -4.83
CA THR A 38 -5.14 -5.76 -6.14
C THR A 38 -4.01 -4.74 -6.07
N SER A 39 -4.12 -3.73 -5.19
CA SER A 39 -3.03 -2.80 -4.95
C SER A 39 -1.88 -3.47 -4.20
N ALA A 40 -2.19 -4.27 -3.19
CA ALA A 40 -1.19 -5.05 -2.47
C ALA A 40 -0.47 -6.05 -3.39
N ASP A 41 -1.21 -6.78 -4.24
CA ASP A 41 -0.64 -7.70 -5.23
C ASP A 41 0.35 -6.98 -6.18
N GLY A 42 -0.01 -5.77 -6.66
CA GLY A 42 0.87 -4.95 -7.48
C GLY A 42 2.14 -4.54 -6.74
N LEU A 43 2.02 -4.09 -5.50
CA LEU A 43 3.15 -3.69 -4.66
C LEU A 43 4.07 -4.89 -4.35
N ALA A 44 3.52 -6.10 -4.16
CA ALA A 44 4.30 -7.32 -3.98
C ALA A 44 5.16 -7.67 -5.20
N LEU A 45 4.72 -7.25 -6.38
CA LEU A 45 5.47 -7.41 -7.64
C LEU A 45 6.38 -6.20 -7.95
N GLY A 46 6.48 -5.23 -7.04
CA GLY A 46 7.27 -4.01 -7.23
C GLY A 46 6.64 -3.00 -8.21
N VAL A 47 5.37 -3.20 -8.61
CA VAL A 47 4.69 -2.30 -9.53
C VAL A 47 4.12 -1.11 -8.77
N PRO A 48 4.49 0.14 -9.11
CA PRO A 48 3.97 1.31 -8.44
C PRO A 48 2.47 1.52 -8.70
N VAL A 49 1.74 1.95 -7.67
CA VAL A 49 0.30 2.24 -7.74
C VAL A 49 0.08 3.73 -7.49
N VAL A 50 -0.44 4.46 -8.43
CA VAL A 50 -0.82 5.86 -8.19
C VAL A 50 -2.17 5.89 -7.49
N VAL A 51 -2.22 6.54 -6.33
CA VAL A 51 -3.42 6.65 -5.50
C VAL A 51 -3.81 8.12 -5.29
N ARG A 52 -5.12 8.37 -5.31
CA ARG A 52 -5.70 9.63 -4.86
C ARG A 52 -6.62 9.32 -3.67
N PRO A 53 -6.12 9.47 -2.42
CA PRO A 53 -6.92 9.19 -1.24
C PRO A 53 -8.05 10.22 -1.09
N THR A 54 -9.16 9.77 -0.51
CA THR A 54 -10.28 10.62 -0.10
C THR A 54 -10.54 10.42 1.39
N SER A 55 -11.54 11.08 1.97
CA SER A 55 -11.98 10.86 3.35
C SER A 55 -12.51 9.44 3.60
N GLN A 56 -12.93 8.72 2.55
CA GLN A 56 -13.51 7.39 2.67
C GLN A 56 -12.45 6.30 2.74
N LEU A 57 -12.56 5.39 3.71
CA LEU A 57 -11.62 4.28 3.92
C LEU A 57 -11.37 3.46 2.64
N ARG A 58 -12.41 3.17 1.86
CA ARG A 58 -12.32 2.40 0.60
C ARG A 58 -11.39 3.02 -0.47
N CYS A 59 -11.07 4.32 -0.34
CA CYS A 59 -10.12 5.02 -1.21
C CYS A 59 -8.74 5.18 -0.58
N ARG A 60 -8.53 4.67 0.63
CA ARG A 60 -7.30 4.90 1.41
C ARG A 60 -6.42 3.67 1.56
N MET A 61 -6.84 2.50 1.08
CA MET A 61 -6.10 1.26 1.30
C MET A 61 -4.67 1.31 0.73
N ALA A 62 -4.50 1.68 -0.54
CA ALA A 62 -3.16 1.82 -1.11
C ALA A 62 -2.37 2.99 -0.49
N TYR A 63 -3.05 4.05 -0.03
CA TYR A 63 -2.42 5.12 0.74
C TYR A 63 -1.84 4.60 2.05
N SER A 64 -2.58 3.76 2.80
CA SER A 64 -2.10 3.21 4.07
C SER A 64 -0.84 2.35 3.87
N PHE A 65 -0.77 1.58 2.79
CA PHE A 65 0.45 0.83 2.44
C PHE A 65 1.64 1.76 2.25
N TYR A 66 1.47 2.85 1.51
CA TYR A 66 2.54 3.84 1.33
C TYR A 66 2.89 4.59 2.60
N ALA A 67 1.91 4.84 3.48
CA ALA A 67 2.17 5.45 4.78
C ALA A 67 3.06 4.54 5.64
N SER A 68 2.75 3.24 5.71
CA SER A 68 3.58 2.26 6.42
C SER A 68 4.99 2.14 5.82
N MET A 69 5.13 2.26 4.50
CA MET A 69 6.42 2.24 3.81
C MET A 69 7.21 3.55 3.87
N GLY A 70 6.64 4.65 4.40
CA GLY A 70 7.26 5.99 4.37
C GLY A 70 7.37 6.60 2.96
N LEU A 71 6.48 6.19 2.03
CA LEU A 71 6.51 6.61 0.62
C LEU A 71 5.40 7.60 0.25
N THR A 72 4.91 8.39 1.20
CA THR A 72 3.82 9.35 0.93
C THR A 72 4.28 10.69 0.36
N HIS A 73 5.59 11.00 0.44
CA HIS A 73 6.09 12.26 -0.05
C HIS A 73 5.90 12.40 -1.56
N LYS A 74 5.50 13.61 -2.02
CA LYS A 74 5.16 13.89 -3.43
C LYS A 74 6.26 13.57 -4.45
N ASN A 75 7.53 13.55 -4.03
CA ASN A 75 8.65 13.24 -4.92
C ASN A 75 8.58 11.78 -5.44
N TRP A 76 7.91 10.89 -4.72
CA TRP A 76 7.68 9.52 -5.16
C TRP A 76 6.65 9.41 -6.27
N THR A 77 5.81 10.46 -6.49
CA THR A 77 4.72 10.45 -7.48
C THR A 77 3.73 9.29 -7.32
N LEU A 78 3.47 8.92 -6.08
CA LEU A 78 2.59 7.79 -5.72
C LEU A 78 1.26 8.27 -5.13
N VAL A 79 1.29 9.29 -4.27
CA VAL A 79 0.13 9.82 -3.55
C VAL A 79 -0.23 11.19 -4.10
N ALA A 80 -1.32 11.25 -4.85
CA ALA A 80 -1.82 12.47 -5.48
C ALA A 80 -2.78 13.22 -4.55
N SER A 81 -2.63 14.53 -4.48
CA SER A 81 -3.51 15.40 -3.68
C SER A 81 -4.81 15.76 -4.41
N ASN A 82 -4.79 15.75 -5.73
CA ASN A 82 -5.92 16.11 -6.58
C ASN A 82 -5.89 15.32 -7.90
N THR A 83 -6.89 15.53 -8.75
CA THR A 83 -7.00 14.80 -10.04
C THR A 83 -5.86 15.15 -11.01
N ASN A 84 -5.39 16.41 -11.02
CA ASN A 84 -4.29 16.81 -11.90
C ASN A 84 -2.99 16.13 -11.51
N ASP A 85 -2.69 16.07 -10.20
CA ASP A 85 -1.54 15.30 -9.68
C ASP A 85 -1.67 13.83 -10.05
N TYR A 86 -2.86 13.23 -9.89
CA TYR A 86 -3.10 11.83 -10.21
C TYR A 86 -2.75 11.51 -11.68
N VAL A 87 -3.21 12.36 -12.60
CA VAL A 87 -2.91 12.19 -14.04
C VAL A 87 -1.42 12.44 -14.32
N SER A 88 -0.84 13.50 -13.75
CA SER A 88 0.57 13.84 -13.99
C SER A 88 1.53 12.80 -13.40
N PHE A 89 1.23 12.24 -12.22
CA PHE A 89 2.03 11.20 -11.60
C PHE A 89 1.97 9.90 -12.40
N ALA A 90 0.76 9.51 -12.84
CA ALA A 90 0.58 8.36 -13.72
C ALA A 90 1.36 8.52 -15.04
N ALA A 91 1.26 9.68 -15.67
CA ALA A 91 1.98 9.97 -16.89
C ALA A 91 3.51 10.00 -16.69
N LYS A 92 3.99 10.55 -15.58
CA LYS A 92 5.42 10.55 -15.24
C LYS A 92 5.94 9.13 -15.05
N LEU A 93 5.28 8.31 -14.24
CA LEU A 93 5.69 6.91 -14.04
C LEU A 93 5.61 6.07 -15.32
N ALA A 94 4.67 6.34 -16.21
CA ALA A 94 4.56 5.64 -17.49
C ALA A 94 5.69 6.01 -18.46
N ASN A 95 6.11 7.28 -18.52
CA ASN A 95 7.01 7.78 -19.56
C ASN A 95 8.47 7.95 -19.08
N ASP A 96 8.71 8.16 -17.79
CA ASP A 96 10.05 8.33 -17.20
C ASP A 96 10.52 6.99 -16.62
N VAL A 97 11.26 6.24 -17.41
CA VAL A 97 11.74 4.88 -17.06
C VAL A 97 12.66 4.92 -15.84
N GLU A 98 13.56 5.90 -15.74
CA GLU A 98 14.52 6.00 -14.65
C GLU A 98 13.82 6.36 -13.33
N HIS A 99 12.90 7.30 -13.36
CA HIS A 99 12.08 7.62 -12.21
C HIS A 99 11.24 6.42 -11.77
N ARG A 100 10.59 5.72 -12.71
CA ARG A 100 9.81 4.51 -12.41
C ARG A 100 10.66 3.42 -11.75
N ARG A 101 11.87 3.16 -12.26
CA ARG A 101 12.81 2.19 -11.66
C ARG A 101 13.18 2.58 -10.22
N THR A 102 13.46 3.86 -9.98
CA THR A 102 13.77 4.36 -8.64
C THR A 102 12.60 4.14 -7.68
N VAL A 103 11.37 4.45 -8.13
CA VAL A 103 10.16 4.25 -7.34
C VAL A 103 9.90 2.77 -7.08
N ALA A 104 9.99 1.93 -8.11
CA ALA A 104 9.81 0.48 -7.99
C ALA A 104 10.82 -0.15 -7.02
N ALA A 105 12.09 0.25 -7.09
CA ALA A 105 13.11 -0.19 -6.15
C ALA A 105 12.81 0.24 -4.71
N ALA A 106 12.32 1.47 -4.51
CA ALA A 106 11.94 1.96 -3.19
C ALA A 106 10.74 1.20 -2.61
N VAL A 107 9.76 0.83 -3.44
CA VAL A 107 8.62 -0.02 -3.06
C VAL A 107 9.12 -1.42 -2.70
N ALA A 108 9.91 -2.05 -3.57
CA ALA A 108 10.44 -3.40 -3.35
C ALA A 108 11.25 -3.52 -2.05
N ALA A 109 12.05 -2.50 -1.73
CA ALA A 109 12.85 -2.47 -0.51
C ALA A 109 12.02 -2.36 0.78
N ARG A 110 10.78 -1.85 0.70
CA ARG A 110 9.95 -1.54 1.88
C ARG A 110 8.64 -2.31 1.95
N GLN A 111 8.29 -3.09 0.94
CA GLN A 111 7.01 -3.80 0.90
C GLN A 111 6.81 -4.81 2.03
N HIS A 112 7.90 -5.33 2.61
CA HIS A 112 7.85 -6.29 3.71
C HIS A 112 7.00 -5.77 4.89
N VAL A 113 7.01 -4.46 5.18
CA VAL A 113 6.24 -3.87 6.28
C VAL A 113 4.71 -4.04 6.14
N ILE A 114 4.20 -4.31 4.95
CA ILE A 114 2.77 -4.54 4.74
C ILE A 114 2.39 -6.03 4.76
N TRP A 115 3.36 -6.94 4.73
CA TRP A 115 3.14 -8.38 4.68
C TRP A 115 3.52 -9.08 5.99
N GLU A 116 4.53 -8.57 6.68
CA GLU A 116 5.16 -9.22 7.82
C GLU A 116 5.02 -8.42 9.12
N ASP A 117 4.05 -7.50 9.16
CA ASP A 117 3.78 -6.69 10.36
C ASP A 117 3.20 -7.56 11.48
N ARG A 118 4.09 -8.12 12.29
CA ARG A 118 3.73 -8.94 13.46
C ARG A 118 3.11 -8.13 14.60
N SER A 119 3.32 -6.82 14.64
CA SER A 119 2.71 -5.94 15.65
C SER A 119 1.18 -5.96 15.56
N VAL A 120 0.64 -6.13 14.35
CA VAL A 120 -0.80 -6.32 14.11
C VAL A 120 -1.32 -7.58 14.80
N VAL A 121 -0.57 -8.69 14.75
CA VAL A 121 -0.95 -9.95 15.42
C VAL A 121 -1.03 -9.74 16.92
N LEU A 122 -0.01 -9.11 17.52
CA LEU A 122 0.01 -8.79 18.94
C LEU A 122 -1.12 -7.82 19.33
N GLY A 123 -1.37 -6.80 18.51
CA GLY A 123 -2.47 -5.84 18.71
C GLY A 123 -3.82 -6.54 18.78
N TRP A 124 -4.09 -7.43 17.85
CA TRP A 124 -5.32 -8.23 17.83
C TRP A 124 -5.39 -9.21 19.01
N ALA A 125 -4.31 -9.91 19.32
CA ALA A 125 -4.27 -10.84 20.45
C ALA A 125 -4.57 -10.12 21.78
N ARG A 126 -3.97 -8.95 22.02
CA ARG A 126 -4.24 -8.12 23.19
C ARG A 126 -5.68 -7.61 23.26
N PHE A 127 -6.20 -7.16 22.12
CA PHE A 127 -7.60 -6.73 22.04
C PHE A 127 -8.55 -7.88 22.41
N LEU A 128 -8.39 -9.05 21.80
CA LEU A 128 -9.22 -10.21 22.04
C LEU A 128 -9.11 -10.69 23.50
N ALA A 129 -7.92 -10.77 24.06
CA ALA A 129 -7.73 -11.12 25.48
C ALA A 129 -8.47 -10.16 26.40
N ARG A 130 -8.38 -8.85 26.14
CA ARG A 130 -9.07 -7.82 26.93
C ARG A 130 -10.58 -7.98 26.88
N VAL A 131 -11.18 -8.20 25.70
CA VAL A 131 -12.65 -8.30 25.57
C VAL A 131 -13.20 -9.64 26.07
N SER A 132 -12.37 -10.69 26.11
CA SER A 132 -12.74 -12.00 26.66
C SER A 132 -12.41 -12.18 28.14
N GLY A 133 -11.86 -11.16 28.81
CA GLY A 133 -11.47 -11.22 30.22
C GLY A 133 -10.28 -12.14 30.51
N GLN A 134 -9.47 -12.45 29.48
CA GLN A 134 -8.27 -13.27 29.63
C GLN A 134 -7.06 -12.43 30.07
N ARG A 135 -5.97 -13.11 30.48
CA ARG A 135 -4.72 -12.43 30.83
C ARG A 135 -4.17 -11.61 29.66
N PRO A 136 -3.43 -10.52 29.94
CA PRO A 136 -2.72 -9.78 28.90
C PRO A 136 -1.77 -10.69 28.09
N VAL A 137 -1.75 -10.50 26.78
CA VAL A 137 -0.88 -11.24 25.85
C VAL A 137 0.47 -10.54 25.78
N ALA A 138 1.54 -11.26 26.06
CA ALA A 138 2.91 -10.79 25.91
C ALA A 138 3.41 -10.99 24.46
N PRO A 139 4.42 -10.24 24.00
CA PRO A 139 5.01 -10.45 22.68
C PRO A 139 5.45 -11.89 22.41
N ALA A 140 6.09 -12.53 23.39
CA ALA A 140 6.53 -13.93 23.29
C ALA A 140 5.38 -14.92 23.08
N ASP A 141 4.17 -14.64 23.58
CA ASP A 141 2.99 -15.48 23.40
C ASP A 141 2.55 -15.60 21.92
N VAL A 142 2.98 -14.67 21.08
CA VAL A 142 2.68 -14.63 19.62
C VAL A 142 3.95 -14.75 18.76
N GLY A 143 5.04 -15.25 19.34
CA GLY A 143 6.30 -15.50 18.64
C GLY A 143 7.07 -14.23 18.27
N LEU A 144 6.90 -13.16 19.03
CA LEU A 144 7.68 -11.94 18.94
C LEU A 144 8.71 -11.96 20.09
N GLU A 145 9.96 -12.23 19.78
CA GLU A 145 11.06 -12.24 20.73
C GLU A 145 12.12 -11.20 20.33
N GLY A 146 12.69 -10.51 21.33
CA GLY A 146 13.86 -9.65 21.18
C GLY A 146 13.61 -8.28 20.56
N ASP A 147 14.66 -7.72 20.00
CA ASP A 147 14.78 -6.32 19.52
C ASP A 147 13.79 -5.92 18.41
N ASP A 148 13.19 -6.91 17.72
CA ASP A 148 12.21 -6.69 16.65
C ASP A 148 10.95 -5.95 17.13
N TYR A 149 10.63 -6.05 18.44
CA TYR A 149 9.46 -5.41 19.02
C TYR A 149 9.68 -3.95 19.44
N GLU A 150 10.88 -3.60 19.89
CA GLU A 150 11.17 -2.25 20.38
C GLU A 150 11.33 -1.26 19.24
N ALA A 151 11.92 -1.66 18.14
CA ALA A 151 12.16 -0.80 16.98
C ALA A 151 10.86 -0.34 16.25
N GLU A 152 9.81 -1.15 16.29
CA GLU A 152 8.54 -0.83 15.63
C GLU A 152 7.60 0.05 16.49
N ASN A 153 7.77 0.06 17.82
CA ASN A 153 6.89 0.81 18.73
C ASN A 153 7.40 2.20 19.09
N GLU A 154 8.65 2.53 18.81
CA GLU A 154 9.20 3.88 19.07
C GLU A 154 8.96 4.88 17.94
N ALA A 155 8.51 4.43 16.77
CA ALA A 155 8.08 5.37 15.76
C ALA A 155 6.70 5.93 16.14
N PRO A 156 6.60 7.17 16.64
CA PRO A 156 5.31 7.81 16.83
C PRO A 156 4.64 7.81 15.47
N VAL A 157 3.46 7.20 15.37
CA VAL A 157 2.56 7.45 14.25
C VAL A 157 2.30 8.94 14.28
N ALA A 158 3.10 9.70 13.52
CA ALA A 158 2.86 11.11 13.35
C ALA A 158 1.40 11.24 12.95
N PRO A 159 0.60 12.07 13.64
CA PRO A 159 -0.76 12.33 13.21
C PRO A 159 -0.64 12.75 11.75
N ALA A 160 -1.20 11.92 10.87
CA ALA A 160 -1.26 12.28 9.46
C ALA A 160 -1.95 13.64 9.43
N ASP A 161 -1.22 14.66 9.00
CA ASP A 161 -1.77 15.98 8.74
C ASP A 161 -2.73 15.79 7.55
N VAL A 162 -3.92 15.30 7.90
CA VAL A 162 -5.00 15.05 6.95
C VAL A 162 -5.67 16.39 6.76
N GLY A 163 -5.06 17.23 5.94
CA GLY A 163 -5.77 18.34 5.35
C GLY A 163 -7.00 17.78 4.64
N LEU A 164 -8.11 17.75 5.35
CA LEU A 164 -9.43 17.48 4.79
C LEU A 164 -9.72 18.61 3.81
N VAL A 165 -9.47 18.38 2.54
CA VAL A 165 -10.03 19.22 1.48
C VAL A 165 -11.48 18.77 1.34
N GLU A 166 -12.40 19.65 1.69
CA GLU A 166 -13.83 19.56 1.45
C GLU A 166 -14.14 19.39 -0.05
#